data_cdf7a67846d144e8d3922fe4d9c12606
#
_entry.id   cdf7a67846d144e8d3922fe4d9c12606
#
_cell.length_a   1.000
_cell.length_b   1.000
_cell.length_c   1.000
_cell.angle_alpha   90.00
_cell.angle_beta   90.00
_cell.angle_gamma   90.00
#
_symmetry.space_group_name_H-M   'P 1'
#
loop_
_entity.id
_entity.type
_entity.pdbx_description
1 polymer ?
#
loop_
_entity_poly.entity_id
_entity_poly.type
_entity_poly.pdbx_seq_one_letter_code
_entity_poly.pdbx_strand_id
1 'polypeptide(L)'
;MSVPSHAARAALAAMLAVLMLSSSAYAQKWSKLAPFPQPAEEVYGISAGGKLYVLGGLAPGWTPQGMVYEYDPASDAWTKKKNMALSSHHVALAELNGKIYVMGGFTKPEKGPSAWVPIDNAWEYDPVKDTWKALAPMPTKRGSPVAAVVNGKIYVIGGAGVHPGSKETSIHPARPHRALDTNEVYDPKTNTWEKRSTMPTARNHAAVGVVNNKIYVIGGRLGAGFITRASNTDIVEEYDPATDQWGALKAPMPTARSAVAWGTHGGRIYVAGGESRTSTMSATFRKVEAYEPASNTWHTLPPMEFARHGLAGDFVGNRLHLVSGDIQSGGGPSAHIETEVHEALEIGK
;
A
#
# COMPACT_ATOMS: atom_id res chain seq x y z
N MET A 1 -41.58 -27.49 41.47
CA MET A 1 -40.65 -27.28 40.35
C MET A 1 -40.98 -28.28 39.26
N SER A 2 -41.58 -27.83 38.17
CA SER A 2 -41.99 -28.71 37.06
C SER A 2 -40.80 -28.98 36.15
N VAL A 3 -40.51 -30.26 35.90
CA VAL A 3 -39.47 -30.71 34.97
C VAL A 3 -39.98 -30.50 33.54
N PRO A 4 -39.21 -29.85 32.67
CA PRO A 4 -39.63 -29.63 31.28
C PRO A 4 -39.84 -30.97 30.53
N SER A 5 -40.89 -31.02 29.73
CA SER A 5 -41.28 -32.22 28.97
C SER A 5 -40.20 -32.64 27.94
N HIS A 6 -40.20 -33.94 27.57
CA HIS A 6 -39.24 -34.47 26.58
C HIS A 6 -39.29 -33.74 25.21
N ALA A 7 -40.45 -33.20 24.84
CA ALA A 7 -40.61 -32.40 23.63
C ALA A 7 -39.88 -31.06 23.70
N ALA A 8 -39.85 -30.37 24.86
CA ALA A 8 -39.10 -29.12 25.06
C ALA A 8 -37.58 -29.35 25.04
N ARG A 9 -37.11 -30.48 25.55
CA ARG A 9 -35.67 -30.85 25.48
C ARG A 9 -35.22 -31.20 24.07
N ALA A 10 -36.07 -31.86 23.27
CA ALA A 10 -35.80 -32.16 21.88
C ALA A 10 -35.76 -30.89 20.99
N ALA A 11 -36.68 -29.94 21.22
CA ALA A 11 -36.71 -28.65 20.53
C ALA A 11 -35.48 -27.78 20.85
N LEU A 12 -35.04 -27.76 22.13
CA LEU A 12 -33.83 -27.02 22.53
C LEU A 12 -32.54 -27.63 21.96
N ALA A 13 -32.47 -28.97 21.88
CA ALA A 13 -31.35 -29.67 21.28
C ALA A 13 -31.27 -29.47 19.74
N ALA A 14 -32.42 -29.43 19.06
CA ALA A 14 -32.51 -29.14 17.64
C ALA A 14 -32.16 -27.67 17.35
N MET A 15 -32.54 -26.72 18.19
CA MET A 15 -32.18 -25.30 18.06
C MET A 15 -30.68 -25.05 18.29
N LEU A 16 -30.06 -25.74 19.24
CA LEU A 16 -28.61 -25.72 19.48
C LEU A 16 -27.83 -26.38 18.33
N ALA A 17 -28.35 -27.45 17.73
CA ALA A 17 -27.72 -28.11 16.58
C ALA A 17 -27.78 -27.26 15.29
N VAL A 18 -28.87 -26.51 15.09
CA VAL A 18 -29.00 -25.55 13.96
C VAL A 18 -28.07 -24.35 14.12
N LEU A 19 -27.82 -23.90 15.35
CA LEU A 19 -26.84 -22.81 15.64
C LEU A 19 -25.38 -23.26 15.47
N MET A 20 -25.10 -24.56 15.51
CA MET A 20 -23.75 -25.11 15.29
C MET A 20 -23.45 -25.41 13.80
N LEU A 21 -24.43 -25.34 12.90
CA LEU A 21 -24.28 -25.68 11.47
C LEU A 21 -24.01 -24.48 10.56
N SER A 22 -23.86 -23.26 11.08
CA SER A 22 -23.70 -22.04 10.29
C SER A 22 -22.42 -21.26 10.53
N SER A 23 -21.32 -21.92 10.89
CA SER A 23 -19.99 -21.31 10.79
C SER A 23 -18.97 -22.30 10.23
N SER A 24 -19.12 -22.66 8.95
CA SER A 24 -17.92 -22.89 8.15
C SER A 24 -17.21 -21.56 8.04
N ALA A 25 -16.60 -21.12 9.13
CA ALA A 25 -15.55 -20.13 9.06
C ALA A 25 -14.48 -20.77 8.16
N TYR A 26 -14.47 -20.42 6.87
CA TYR A 26 -13.32 -20.70 6.02
C TYR A 26 -12.12 -20.14 6.76
N ALA A 27 -11.33 -21.03 7.34
CA ALA A 27 -10.14 -20.64 8.08
C ALA A 27 -9.25 -19.90 7.09
N GLN A 28 -9.07 -18.61 7.30
CA GLN A 28 -8.15 -17.78 6.53
C GLN A 28 -6.79 -18.45 6.58
N LYS A 29 -6.28 -18.88 5.42
CA LYS A 29 -5.08 -19.73 5.31
C LYS A 29 -4.00 -19.00 4.52
N TRP A 30 -2.80 -18.95 5.09
CA TRP A 30 -1.60 -18.55 4.38
C TRP A 30 -1.10 -19.68 3.47
N SER A 31 -0.63 -19.31 2.30
CA SER A 31 0.08 -20.19 1.37
C SER A 31 1.41 -19.56 1.00
N LYS A 32 2.47 -20.35 1.01
CA LYS A 32 3.76 -19.98 0.41
C LYS A 32 3.67 -20.21 -1.09
N LEU A 33 4.23 -19.27 -1.84
CA LEU A 33 4.22 -19.24 -3.30
C LEU A 33 5.66 -19.14 -3.81
N ALA A 34 5.82 -19.20 -5.14
CA ALA A 34 7.14 -19.07 -5.76
C ALA A 34 7.87 -17.84 -5.23
N PRO A 35 9.13 -17.96 -4.75
CA PRO A 35 9.87 -16.88 -4.15
C PRO A 35 10.11 -15.75 -5.15
N PHE A 36 10.16 -14.52 -4.65
CA PHE A 36 10.40 -13.35 -5.49
C PHE A 36 11.86 -13.35 -6.00
N PRO A 37 12.08 -13.25 -7.32
CA PRO A 37 13.41 -13.49 -7.89
C PRO A 37 14.47 -12.45 -7.57
N GLN A 38 14.07 -11.24 -7.17
CA GLN A 38 14.99 -10.12 -6.89
C GLN A 38 14.57 -9.42 -5.59
N PRO A 39 14.93 -9.97 -4.41
CA PRO A 39 14.59 -9.37 -3.12
C PRO A 39 14.97 -7.89 -3.05
N ALA A 40 14.07 -7.06 -2.53
CA ALA A 40 14.29 -5.64 -2.33
C ALA A 40 13.29 -5.07 -1.32
N GLU A 41 13.64 -3.96 -0.70
CA GLU A 41 12.69 -3.11 0.02
C GLU A 41 12.07 -2.06 -0.91
N GLU A 42 11.01 -1.40 -0.44
CA GLU A 42 10.31 -0.35 -1.16
C GLU A 42 9.86 -0.80 -2.55
N VAL A 43 9.35 -2.03 -2.60
CA VAL A 43 8.63 -2.59 -3.73
C VAL A 43 7.14 -2.37 -3.57
N TYR A 44 6.44 -2.15 -4.69
CA TYR A 44 5.01 -1.86 -4.72
C TYR A 44 4.29 -2.88 -5.58
N GLY A 45 3.16 -3.38 -5.09
CA GLY A 45 2.34 -4.37 -5.77
C GLY A 45 1.08 -3.76 -6.35
N ILE A 46 0.67 -4.27 -7.50
CA ILE A 46 -0.63 -3.95 -8.10
C ILE A 46 -1.09 -5.10 -8.98
N SER A 47 -2.38 -5.40 -8.95
CA SER A 47 -2.97 -6.42 -9.81
C SER A 47 -3.50 -5.80 -11.11
N ALA A 48 -3.25 -6.49 -12.21
CA ALA A 48 -3.81 -6.14 -13.52
C ALA A 48 -4.02 -7.43 -14.34
N GLY A 49 -5.17 -7.55 -15.00
CA GLY A 49 -5.45 -8.70 -15.87
C GLY A 49 -5.39 -10.07 -15.18
N GLY A 50 -5.68 -10.14 -13.87
CA GLY A 50 -5.64 -11.38 -13.08
C GLY A 50 -4.23 -11.80 -12.64
N LYS A 51 -3.23 -10.97 -12.80
CA LYS A 51 -1.84 -11.18 -12.40
C LYS A 51 -1.39 -10.11 -11.41
N LEU A 52 -0.35 -10.41 -10.62
CA LEU A 52 0.29 -9.44 -9.74
C LEU A 52 1.54 -8.87 -10.42
N TYR A 53 1.69 -7.56 -10.37
CA TYR A 53 2.89 -6.86 -10.80
C TYR A 53 3.60 -6.28 -9.59
N VAL A 54 4.91 -6.47 -9.50
CA VAL A 54 5.78 -5.89 -8.47
C VAL A 54 6.77 -4.97 -9.15
N LEU A 55 6.77 -3.69 -8.72
CA LEU A 55 7.56 -2.63 -9.35
C LEU A 55 8.38 -1.86 -8.31
N GLY A 56 9.43 -1.17 -8.78
CA GLY A 56 10.24 -0.26 -7.98
C GLY A 56 11.48 -0.92 -7.41
N GLY A 57 11.57 -0.96 -6.10
CA GLY A 57 12.68 -1.54 -5.35
C GLY A 57 13.81 -0.56 -5.06
N LEU A 58 14.33 -0.67 -3.85
CA LEU A 58 15.49 0.05 -3.34
C LEU A 58 16.54 -0.97 -2.93
N ALA A 59 17.75 -0.82 -3.47
CA ALA A 59 18.90 -1.64 -3.11
C ALA A 59 19.84 -0.89 -2.16
N PRO A 60 20.83 -1.58 -1.54
CA PRO A 60 21.86 -0.95 -0.72
C PRO A 60 22.45 0.31 -1.35
N GLY A 61 22.77 1.31 -0.52
CA GLY A 61 23.20 2.63 -0.98
C GLY A 61 22.06 3.52 -1.46
N TRP A 62 20.82 3.17 -1.12
CA TRP A 62 19.60 3.84 -1.60
C TRP A 62 19.56 3.94 -3.13
N THR A 63 19.91 2.83 -3.80
CA THR A 63 19.95 2.76 -5.26
C THR A 63 18.60 2.28 -5.81
N PRO A 64 17.85 3.13 -6.54
CA PRO A 64 16.59 2.72 -7.16
C PRO A 64 16.82 1.62 -8.20
N GLN A 65 16.04 0.54 -8.11
CA GLN A 65 16.15 -0.60 -9.03
C GLN A 65 15.29 -0.43 -10.29
N GLY A 66 14.10 0.12 -10.13
CA GLY A 66 13.14 0.29 -11.23
C GLY A 66 12.74 -1.03 -11.90
N MET A 67 12.82 -2.14 -11.15
CA MET A 67 12.44 -3.46 -11.66
C MET A 67 10.95 -3.58 -11.88
N VAL A 68 10.55 -4.50 -12.77
CA VAL A 68 9.17 -4.91 -13.00
C VAL A 68 9.12 -6.43 -13.13
N TYR A 69 8.32 -7.06 -12.30
CA TYR A 69 8.04 -8.49 -12.34
C TYR A 69 6.55 -8.75 -12.39
N GLU A 70 6.16 -9.72 -13.20
CA GLU A 70 4.81 -10.25 -13.31
C GLU A 70 4.74 -11.62 -12.64
N TYR A 71 3.81 -11.82 -11.73
CA TYR A 71 3.48 -13.13 -11.17
C TYR A 71 2.18 -13.64 -11.77
N ASP A 72 2.22 -14.86 -12.29
CA ASP A 72 1.06 -15.59 -12.80
C ASP A 72 0.62 -16.62 -11.76
N PRO A 73 -0.54 -16.43 -11.11
CA PRO A 73 -1.02 -17.37 -10.10
C PRO A 73 -1.44 -18.74 -10.67
N ALA A 74 -1.68 -18.84 -11.98
CA ALA A 74 -2.04 -20.12 -12.60
C ALA A 74 -0.84 -21.07 -12.72
N SER A 75 0.36 -20.53 -12.92
CA SER A 75 1.60 -21.30 -13.04
C SER A 75 2.50 -21.22 -11.80
N ASP A 76 2.12 -20.39 -10.79
CA ASP A 76 2.96 -20.05 -9.64
C ASP A 76 4.38 -19.64 -10.06
N ALA A 77 4.48 -18.70 -11.01
CA ALA A 77 5.76 -18.33 -11.62
C ALA A 77 5.89 -16.82 -11.82
N TRP A 78 7.14 -16.34 -11.69
CA TRP A 78 7.54 -14.97 -11.95
C TRP A 78 8.15 -14.80 -13.34
N THR A 79 7.80 -13.70 -14.00
CA THR A 79 8.41 -13.28 -15.28
C THR A 79 8.93 -11.87 -15.15
N LYS A 80 10.22 -11.67 -15.46
CA LYS A 80 10.80 -10.33 -15.53
C LYS A 80 10.27 -9.61 -16.77
N LYS A 81 9.79 -8.40 -16.55
CA LYS A 81 9.29 -7.49 -17.59
C LYS A 81 10.28 -6.35 -17.85
N LYS A 82 9.95 -5.51 -18.82
CA LYS A 82 10.74 -4.31 -19.12
C LYS A 82 10.78 -3.38 -17.93
N ASN A 83 11.98 -3.04 -17.46
CA ASN A 83 12.18 -2.13 -16.34
C ASN A 83 11.45 -0.80 -16.55
N MET A 84 11.15 -0.11 -15.45
CA MET A 84 10.58 1.24 -15.44
C MET A 84 11.42 2.17 -16.33
N ALA A 85 10.75 3.10 -17.00
CA ALA A 85 11.41 4.08 -17.88
C ALA A 85 12.40 4.99 -17.13
N LEU A 86 12.14 5.22 -15.84
CA LEU A 86 13.06 5.86 -14.90
C LEU A 86 13.12 5.00 -13.62
N SER A 87 14.32 4.53 -13.28
CA SER A 87 14.51 3.79 -12.02
C SER A 87 14.18 4.68 -10.85
N SER A 88 13.10 4.33 -10.14
CA SER A 88 12.62 5.07 -8.98
C SER A 88 12.04 4.11 -7.94
N HIS A 89 11.92 4.58 -6.70
CA HIS A 89 11.33 3.88 -5.57
C HIS A 89 10.27 4.77 -4.90
N HIS A 90 9.48 4.21 -4.00
CA HIS A 90 8.39 4.95 -3.34
C HIS A 90 7.40 5.60 -4.32
N VAL A 91 7.06 4.86 -5.36
CA VAL A 91 6.11 5.29 -6.40
C VAL A 91 4.67 5.05 -5.95
N ALA A 92 3.72 5.81 -6.49
CA ALA A 92 2.31 5.47 -6.40
C ALA A 92 1.91 4.63 -7.63
N LEU A 93 1.10 3.60 -7.40
CA LEU A 93 0.57 2.72 -8.44
C LEU A 93 -0.94 2.82 -8.52
N ALA A 94 -1.46 2.80 -9.74
CA ALA A 94 -2.89 2.68 -10.01
C ALA A 94 -3.12 1.76 -11.21
N GLU A 95 -4.15 0.92 -11.15
CA GLU A 95 -4.60 0.12 -12.29
C GLU A 95 -5.87 0.76 -12.88
N LEU A 96 -5.90 0.90 -14.19
CA LEU A 96 -7.09 1.34 -14.91
C LEU A 96 -7.15 0.71 -16.31
N ASN A 97 -8.21 -0.04 -16.57
CA ASN A 97 -8.46 -0.70 -17.86
C ASN A 97 -7.31 -1.59 -18.35
N GLY A 98 -6.70 -2.37 -17.46
CA GLY A 98 -5.59 -3.27 -17.76
C GLY A 98 -4.24 -2.59 -17.93
N LYS A 99 -4.13 -1.29 -17.66
CA LYS A 99 -2.88 -0.52 -17.66
C LYS A 99 -2.46 -0.17 -16.24
N ILE A 100 -1.16 -0.14 -16.02
CA ILE A 100 -0.57 0.26 -14.74
C ILE A 100 -0.01 1.66 -14.89
N TYR A 101 -0.45 2.57 -14.04
CA TYR A 101 0.03 3.94 -13.95
C TYR A 101 1.02 4.04 -12.81
N VAL A 102 2.20 4.61 -13.07
CA VAL A 102 3.27 4.82 -12.10
C VAL A 102 3.53 6.31 -11.97
N MET A 103 3.36 6.85 -10.76
CA MET A 103 3.36 8.29 -10.54
C MET A 103 4.26 8.69 -9.39
N GLY A 104 5.12 9.69 -9.64
CA GLY A 104 6.07 10.22 -8.68
C GLY A 104 7.10 9.21 -8.22
N GLY A 105 7.50 9.33 -6.97
CA GLY A 105 8.55 8.53 -6.35
C GLY A 105 9.81 9.36 -6.10
N PHE A 106 10.88 8.63 -5.78
CA PHE A 106 12.21 9.21 -5.63
C PHE A 106 13.19 8.51 -6.56
N THR A 107 14.13 9.29 -7.09
CA THR A 107 15.35 8.80 -7.72
C THR A 107 16.57 9.21 -6.89
N LYS A 108 17.78 8.85 -7.31
CA LYS A 108 19.01 9.28 -6.66
C LYS A 108 19.57 10.55 -7.30
N PRO A 109 20.36 11.36 -6.58
CA PRO A 109 21.12 12.46 -7.18
C PRO A 109 22.11 11.92 -8.22
N GLU A 110 22.34 12.68 -9.30
CA GLU A 110 23.34 12.35 -10.29
C GLU A 110 24.77 12.40 -9.72
N LYS A 111 24.99 13.29 -8.75
CA LYS A 111 26.28 13.50 -8.09
C LYS A 111 26.08 13.77 -6.60
N GLY A 112 27.07 13.42 -5.81
CA GLY A 112 27.07 13.68 -4.36
C GLY A 112 26.59 12.48 -3.53
N PRO A 113 26.33 12.71 -2.23
CA PRO A 113 25.93 11.64 -1.31
C PRO A 113 24.54 11.11 -1.63
N SER A 114 24.28 9.88 -1.21
CA SER A 114 22.96 9.24 -1.33
C SER A 114 21.88 10.10 -0.69
N ALA A 115 20.81 10.35 -1.43
CA ALA A 115 19.64 11.11 -1.01
C ALA A 115 18.46 10.74 -1.92
N TRP A 116 17.24 11.14 -1.52
CA TRP A 116 16.05 10.87 -2.30
C TRP A 116 15.60 12.13 -3.04
N VAL A 117 15.66 12.11 -4.38
CA VAL A 117 15.22 13.22 -5.23
C VAL A 117 13.76 13.01 -5.59
N PRO A 118 12.81 13.81 -5.08
CA PRO A 118 11.40 13.68 -5.43
C PRO A 118 11.18 14.04 -6.90
N ILE A 119 10.40 13.23 -7.60
CA ILE A 119 10.10 13.38 -9.02
C ILE A 119 8.62 13.64 -9.27
N ASP A 120 8.32 14.21 -10.44
CA ASP A 120 6.96 14.49 -10.92
C ASP A 120 6.56 13.62 -12.11
N ASN A 121 7.41 12.70 -12.52
CA ASN A 121 7.19 11.82 -13.65
C ASN A 121 5.92 10.99 -13.46
N ALA A 122 5.15 10.83 -14.54
CA ALA A 122 4.02 9.93 -14.63
C ALA A 122 4.17 9.05 -15.89
N TRP A 123 3.88 7.77 -15.73
CA TRP A 123 4.06 6.76 -16.78
C TRP A 123 2.83 5.84 -16.84
N GLU A 124 2.48 5.40 -18.05
CA GLU A 124 1.56 4.30 -18.31
C GLU A 124 2.36 3.09 -18.78
N TYR A 125 2.18 1.96 -18.13
CA TYR A 125 2.73 0.67 -18.54
C TYR A 125 1.61 -0.19 -19.11
N ASP A 126 1.85 -0.74 -20.31
CA ASP A 126 0.99 -1.73 -20.96
C ASP A 126 1.56 -3.13 -20.67
N PRO A 127 0.98 -3.92 -19.76
CA PRO A 127 1.51 -5.24 -19.43
C PRO A 127 1.46 -6.25 -20.58
N VAL A 128 0.49 -6.10 -21.48
CA VAL A 128 0.32 -7.00 -22.63
C VAL A 128 1.40 -6.76 -23.68
N LYS A 129 1.74 -5.49 -23.92
CA LYS A 129 2.77 -5.09 -24.90
C LYS A 129 4.17 -4.99 -24.31
N ASP A 130 4.29 -5.01 -22.99
CA ASP A 130 5.52 -4.76 -22.24
C ASP A 130 6.17 -3.42 -22.65
N THR A 131 5.36 -2.35 -22.67
CA THR A 131 5.81 -1.01 -23.12
C THR A 131 5.41 0.10 -22.18
N TRP A 132 6.25 1.13 -22.11
CA TRP A 132 6.06 2.34 -21.32
C TRP A 132 5.70 3.52 -22.20
N LYS A 133 4.78 4.36 -21.71
CA LYS A 133 4.40 5.64 -22.33
C LYS A 133 4.51 6.73 -21.27
N ALA A 134 5.24 7.82 -21.59
CA ALA A 134 5.28 9.01 -20.75
C ALA A 134 3.94 9.76 -20.79
N LEU A 135 3.54 10.28 -19.66
CA LEU A 135 2.33 11.08 -19.46
C LEU A 135 2.70 12.50 -19.03
N ALA A 136 1.71 13.40 -18.98
CA ALA A 136 1.90 14.72 -18.40
C ALA A 136 2.42 14.58 -16.96
N PRO A 137 3.51 15.29 -16.58
CA PRO A 137 4.06 15.21 -15.24
C PRO A 137 3.08 15.75 -14.20
N MET A 138 3.18 15.23 -12.96
CA MET A 138 2.42 15.76 -11.82
C MET A 138 2.78 17.23 -11.56
N PRO A 139 1.84 18.06 -11.12
CA PRO A 139 2.15 19.44 -10.73
C PRO A 139 3.12 19.55 -9.55
N THR A 140 3.14 18.54 -8.66
CA THR A 140 3.98 18.55 -7.45
C THR A 140 4.93 17.36 -7.40
N LYS A 141 6.25 17.61 -7.36
CA LYS A 141 7.29 16.59 -7.16
C LYS A 141 7.17 15.96 -5.78
N ARG A 142 7.01 14.64 -5.72
CA ARG A 142 6.89 13.91 -4.45
C ARG A 142 7.12 12.43 -4.59
N GLY A 143 7.66 11.83 -3.55
CA GLY A 143 7.71 10.39 -3.40
C GLY A 143 6.83 9.91 -2.25
N SER A 144 6.56 8.62 -2.22
CA SER A 144 5.69 7.98 -1.23
C SER A 144 4.26 8.51 -1.16
N PRO A 145 3.67 9.04 -2.26
CA PRO A 145 2.24 9.29 -2.28
C PRO A 145 1.48 7.97 -2.42
N VAL A 146 0.16 8.02 -2.24
CA VAL A 146 -0.74 6.93 -2.61
C VAL A 146 -1.54 7.30 -3.85
N ALA A 147 -2.00 6.28 -4.62
CA ALA A 147 -2.89 6.52 -5.75
C ALA A 147 -4.15 5.67 -5.66
N ALA A 148 -5.27 6.23 -6.12
CA ALA A 148 -6.57 5.58 -6.12
C ALA A 148 -7.35 5.93 -7.40
N VAL A 149 -8.10 4.96 -7.93
CA VAL A 149 -8.93 5.15 -9.12
C VAL A 149 -10.39 5.30 -8.73
N VAL A 150 -11.00 6.42 -9.12
CA VAL A 150 -12.44 6.62 -8.98
C VAL A 150 -12.99 7.23 -10.26
N ASN A 151 -14.05 6.65 -10.81
CA ASN A 151 -14.74 7.14 -12.01
C ASN A 151 -13.80 7.36 -13.21
N GLY A 152 -12.81 6.50 -13.40
CA GLY A 152 -11.86 6.54 -14.51
C GLY A 152 -10.80 7.66 -14.41
N LYS A 153 -10.66 8.29 -13.25
CA LYS A 153 -9.61 9.25 -12.92
C LYS A 153 -8.71 8.71 -11.81
N ILE A 154 -7.45 9.16 -11.78
CA ILE A 154 -6.44 8.70 -10.82
C ILE A 154 -6.11 9.83 -9.86
N TYR A 155 -6.43 9.65 -8.60
CA TYR A 155 -6.14 10.58 -7.51
C TYR A 155 -4.81 10.20 -6.88
N VAL A 156 -3.86 11.16 -6.81
CA VAL A 156 -2.55 10.98 -6.17
C VAL A 156 -2.49 11.89 -4.95
N ILE A 157 -2.36 11.27 -3.77
CA ILE A 157 -2.61 11.95 -2.49
C ILE A 157 -1.39 11.81 -1.56
N GLY A 158 -1.06 12.90 -0.85
CA GLY A 158 0.02 12.92 0.12
C GLY A 158 1.40 12.82 -0.51
N GLY A 159 2.32 12.21 0.24
CA GLY A 159 3.71 12.03 -0.14
C GLY A 159 4.68 12.85 0.69
N ALA A 160 5.95 12.82 0.30
CA ALA A 160 7.02 13.61 0.90
C ALA A 160 7.82 14.36 -0.16
N GLY A 161 8.27 15.55 0.20
CA GLY A 161 9.01 16.41 -0.70
C GLY A 161 9.95 17.36 0.04
N VAL A 162 10.61 18.20 -0.74
CA VAL A 162 11.52 19.23 -0.21
C VAL A 162 10.70 20.29 0.53
N HIS A 163 11.28 20.82 1.62
CA HIS A 163 10.63 21.88 2.38
C HIS A 163 10.52 23.16 1.54
N PRO A 164 9.37 23.87 1.56
CA PRO A 164 9.20 25.12 0.84
C PRO A 164 10.27 26.14 1.25
N GLY A 165 10.82 26.86 0.26
CA GLY A 165 11.89 27.83 0.47
C GLY A 165 13.29 27.24 0.68
N SER A 166 13.40 25.90 0.74
CA SER A 166 14.70 25.22 0.72
C SER A 166 15.35 25.32 -0.67
N LYS A 167 16.66 25.46 -0.70
CA LYS A 167 17.48 25.34 -1.93
C LYS A 167 17.83 23.89 -2.27
N GLU A 168 17.44 22.94 -1.40
CA GLU A 168 17.70 21.52 -1.61
C GLU A 168 16.82 20.95 -2.72
N THR A 169 17.41 20.07 -3.52
CA THR A 169 16.69 19.34 -4.58
C THR A 169 16.35 17.92 -4.19
N SER A 170 16.81 17.46 -3.02
CA SER A 170 16.63 16.11 -2.50
C SER A 170 16.30 16.12 -1.03
N ILE A 171 15.63 15.06 -0.56
CA ILE A 171 15.38 14.84 0.87
C ILE A 171 16.44 13.89 1.45
N HIS A 172 16.80 14.14 2.71
CA HIS A 172 17.76 13.35 3.48
C HIS A 172 17.45 13.52 4.97
N PRO A 173 17.71 12.52 5.85
CA PRO A 173 17.45 12.66 7.28
C PRO A 173 18.06 13.90 7.96
N ALA A 174 19.20 14.37 7.45
CA ALA A 174 19.89 15.55 7.97
C ALA A 174 19.45 16.88 7.33
N ARG A 175 18.50 16.86 6.38
CA ARG A 175 18.05 18.07 5.65
C ARG A 175 16.60 18.36 5.90
N PRO A 176 16.13 19.63 5.84
CA PRO A 176 14.73 19.96 5.96
C PRO A 176 13.91 19.34 4.82
N HIS A 177 12.90 18.58 5.18
CA HIS A 177 11.90 18.02 4.27
C HIS A 177 10.59 17.84 5.01
N ARG A 178 9.50 17.58 4.28
CA ARG A 178 8.17 17.45 4.89
C ARG A 178 7.29 16.40 4.26
N ALA A 179 6.33 15.94 5.03
CA ALA A 179 5.13 15.29 4.51
C ALA A 179 4.24 16.32 3.80
N LEU A 180 3.49 15.88 2.81
CA LEU A 180 2.62 16.69 1.97
C LEU A 180 1.15 16.30 2.19
N ASP A 181 0.27 17.29 2.07
CA ASP A 181 -1.19 17.19 2.09
C ASP A 181 -1.80 17.22 0.68
N THR A 182 -0.96 17.30 -0.34
CA THR A 182 -1.33 17.48 -1.74
C THR A 182 -2.27 16.38 -2.22
N ASN A 183 -3.36 16.79 -2.89
CA ASN A 183 -4.28 15.92 -3.60
C ASN A 183 -4.41 16.44 -5.03
N GLU A 184 -4.01 15.62 -6.00
CA GLU A 184 -4.04 15.94 -7.43
C GLU A 184 -4.68 14.79 -8.19
N VAL A 185 -5.54 15.11 -9.15
CA VAL A 185 -6.23 14.13 -9.97
C VAL A 185 -5.76 14.18 -11.41
N TYR A 186 -5.44 13.04 -11.97
CA TYR A 186 -5.08 12.84 -13.37
C TYR A 186 -6.28 12.31 -14.17
N ASP A 187 -6.55 12.91 -15.31
CA ASP A 187 -7.52 12.41 -16.27
C ASP A 187 -6.79 11.77 -17.46
N PRO A 188 -6.80 10.44 -17.61
CA PRO A 188 -6.12 9.75 -18.71
C PRO A 188 -6.70 10.08 -20.10
N LYS A 189 -7.95 10.53 -20.18
CA LYS A 189 -8.59 10.87 -21.46
C LYS A 189 -8.02 12.14 -22.06
N THR A 190 -7.69 13.10 -21.22
CA THR A 190 -7.16 14.42 -21.64
C THR A 190 -5.65 14.53 -21.41
N ASN A 191 -5.04 13.60 -20.67
CA ASN A 191 -3.64 13.65 -20.23
C ASN A 191 -3.36 14.95 -19.45
N THR A 192 -4.23 15.32 -18.52
CA THR A 192 -4.14 16.56 -17.73
C THR A 192 -4.30 16.30 -16.23
N TRP A 193 -3.78 17.22 -15.43
CA TRP A 193 -3.87 17.23 -13.98
C TRP A 193 -4.75 18.37 -13.48
N GLU A 194 -5.45 18.14 -12.38
CA GLU A 194 -6.23 19.12 -11.64
C GLU A 194 -5.95 19.01 -10.15
N LYS A 195 -5.86 20.13 -9.44
CA LYS A 195 -5.76 20.16 -7.98
C LYS A 195 -7.11 19.91 -7.34
N ARG A 196 -7.08 19.21 -6.20
CA ARG A 196 -8.24 18.91 -5.36
C ARG A 196 -8.04 19.41 -3.95
N SER A 197 -9.08 19.37 -3.13
CA SER A 197 -9.02 19.71 -1.72
C SER A 197 -7.92 18.90 -1.01
N THR A 198 -7.02 19.60 -0.32
CA THR A 198 -5.87 19.00 0.35
C THR A 198 -6.30 18.08 1.50
N MET A 199 -5.54 17.01 1.71
CA MET A 199 -5.75 16.09 2.82
C MET A 199 -5.56 16.81 4.16
N PRO A 200 -6.47 16.67 5.14
CA PRO A 200 -6.38 17.39 6.41
C PRO A 200 -5.09 17.11 7.18
N THR A 201 -4.59 15.87 7.11
CA THR A 201 -3.36 15.46 7.80
C THR A 201 -2.27 15.08 6.79
N ALA A 202 -1.29 15.97 6.58
CA ALA A 202 -0.17 15.73 5.67
C ALA A 202 0.61 14.47 6.06
N ARG A 203 0.75 13.49 5.14
CA ARG A 203 1.46 12.24 5.40
C ARG A 203 1.94 11.52 4.15
N ASN A 204 2.83 10.57 4.34
CA ASN A 204 3.43 9.73 3.33
C ASN A 204 3.53 8.28 3.83
N HIS A 205 3.91 7.32 2.98
CA HIS A 205 4.01 5.89 3.30
C HIS A 205 2.72 5.30 3.91
N ALA A 206 1.57 5.85 3.53
CA ALA A 206 0.25 5.41 3.96
C ALA A 206 -0.26 4.27 3.08
N ALA A 207 -1.32 3.60 3.53
CA ALA A 207 -2.15 2.75 2.69
C ALA A 207 -3.31 3.56 2.07
N VAL A 208 -3.88 3.02 0.98
CA VAL A 208 -5.07 3.60 0.34
C VAL A 208 -6.03 2.49 -0.09
N GLY A 209 -7.32 2.79 -0.08
CA GLY A 209 -8.33 1.91 -0.65
C GLY A 209 -9.53 2.68 -1.14
N VAL A 210 -10.28 2.08 -2.06
CA VAL A 210 -11.52 2.65 -2.59
C VAL A 210 -12.68 1.73 -2.25
N VAL A 211 -13.67 2.27 -1.56
CA VAL A 211 -14.92 1.57 -1.24
C VAL A 211 -16.08 2.53 -1.52
N ASN A 212 -17.08 2.09 -2.27
CA ASN A 212 -18.26 2.89 -2.63
C ASN A 212 -17.90 4.27 -3.24
N ASN A 213 -16.92 4.30 -4.15
CA ASN A 213 -16.39 5.52 -4.80
C ASN A 213 -15.80 6.56 -3.84
N LYS A 214 -15.51 6.20 -2.61
CA LYS A 214 -14.78 7.03 -1.65
C LYS A 214 -13.37 6.50 -1.45
N ILE A 215 -12.42 7.42 -1.28
CA ILE A 215 -11.00 7.11 -1.08
C ILE A 215 -10.68 7.21 0.40
N TYR A 216 -10.07 6.17 0.94
CA TYR A 216 -9.63 6.10 2.34
C TYR A 216 -8.10 6.11 2.37
N VAL A 217 -7.49 7.07 3.08
CA VAL A 217 -6.05 7.12 3.34
C VAL A 217 -5.81 6.70 4.78
N ILE A 218 -4.95 5.70 5.00
CA ILE A 218 -4.83 4.98 6.26
C ILE A 218 -3.38 4.97 6.76
N GLY A 219 -3.15 5.37 8.01
CA GLY A 219 -1.84 5.30 8.64
C GLY A 219 -0.79 6.19 7.97
N GLY A 220 0.47 5.76 7.98
CA GLY A 220 1.59 6.47 7.35
C GLY A 220 2.44 7.28 8.33
N ARG A 221 3.25 8.20 7.78
CA ARG A 221 4.20 9.05 8.51
C ARG A 221 3.79 10.50 8.50
N LEU A 222 3.87 11.14 9.66
CA LEU A 222 3.69 12.57 9.86
C LEU A 222 5.03 13.29 9.85
N GLY A 223 5.03 14.56 9.44
CA GLY A 223 6.17 15.48 9.55
C GLY A 223 7.24 15.29 8.49
N ALA A 224 7.74 14.09 8.27
CA ALA A 224 8.89 13.82 7.40
C ALA A 224 8.72 12.55 6.56
N GLY A 225 9.56 12.37 5.54
CA GLY A 225 9.60 11.16 4.72
C GLY A 225 10.37 10.01 5.39
N PHE A 226 11.46 10.30 6.07
CA PHE A 226 12.28 9.30 6.73
C PHE A 226 11.73 8.91 8.09
N ILE A 227 11.64 7.60 8.38
CA ILE A 227 11.11 7.07 9.66
C ILE A 227 11.90 7.59 10.88
N THR A 228 13.18 7.89 10.71
CA THR A 228 14.04 8.45 11.77
C THR A 228 13.70 9.88 12.17
N ARG A 229 12.84 10.57 11.39
CA ARG A 229 12.45 11.99 11.57
C ARG A 229 10.94 12.16 11.60
N ALA A 230 10.19 11.08 11.43
CA ALA A 230 8.74 11.04 11.34
C ALA A 230 8.12 10.41 12.58
N SER A 231 6.84 10.65 12.78
CA SER A 231 6.00 9.87 13.69
C SER A 231 4.99 9.08 12.89
N ASN A 232 4.77 7.81 13.25
CA ASN A 232 3.71 7.02 12.66
C ASN A 232 2.35 7.48 13.17
N THR A 233 1.33 7.30 12.34
CA THR A 233 -0.06 7.62 12.70
C THR A 233 -0.99 6.44 12.43
N ASP A 234 -2.11 6.43 13.15
CA ASP A 234 -3.24 5.51 12.99
C ASP A 234 -4.44 6.16 12.30
N ILE A 235 -4.30 7.40 11.87
CA ILE A 235 -5.38 8.21 11.29
C ILE A 235 -5.94 7.54 10.02
N VAL A 236 -7.28 7.51 9.93
CA VAL A 236 -8.04 7.11 8.75
C VAL A 236 -8.90 8.29 8.29
N GLU A 237 -8.64 8.79 7.10
CA GLU A 237 -9.38 9.90 6.48
C GLU A 237 -10.07 9.44 5.20
N GLU A 238 -11.33 9.87 5.05
CA GLU A 238 -12.17 9.59 3.88
C GLU A 238 -12.27 10.84 3.00
N TYR A 239 -12.02 10.67 1.71
CA TYR A 239 -12.22 11.69 0.70
C TYR A 239 -13.35 11.29 -0.25
N ASP A 240 -14.26 12.23 -0.52
CA ASP A 240 -15.33 12.08 -1.49
C ASP A 240 -14.99 12.84 -2.78
N PRO A 241 -14.60 12.13 -3.86
CA PRO A 241 -14.28 12.75 -5.15
C PRO A 241 -15.45 13.47 -5.80
N ALA A 242 -16.71 13.11 -5.49
CA ALA A 242 -17.88 13.70 -6.09
C ALA A 242 -18.15 15.13 -5.56
N THR A 243 -17.82 15.39 -4.30
CA THR A 243 -18.01 16.69 -3.65
C THR A 243 -16.70 17.46 -3.45
N ASP A 244 -15.55 16.84 -3.73
CA ASP A 244 -14.22 17.36 -3.44
C ASP A 244 -14.02 17.69 -1.95
N GLN A 245 -14.49 16.83 -1.06
CA GLN A 245 -14.46 17.09 0.39
C GLN A 245 -13.88 15.91 1.16
N TRP A 246 -13.16 16.23 2.23
CA TRP A 246 -12.74 15.29 3.26
C TRP A 246 -13.79 15.20 4.34
N GLY A 247 -14.13 13.97 4.74
CA GLY A 247 -15.12 13.68 5.79
C GLY A 247 -14.52 13.75 7.20
N ALA A 248 -15.36 13.42 8.18
CA ALA A 248 -14.92 13.23 9.55
C ALA A 248 -13.94 12.06 9.66
N LEU A 249 -13.05 12.10 10.67
CA LEU A 249 -12.14 11.02 11.00
C LEU A 249 -12.92 9.71 11.24
N LYS A 250 -12.35 8.62 10.75
CA LYS A 250 -12.88 7.26 10.94
C LYS A 250 -12.20 6.58 12.13
N ALA A 251 -12.68 5.37 12.47
CA ALA A 251 -12.05 4.56 13.50
C ALA A 251 -10.54 4.39 13.21
N PRO A 252 -9.66 4.72 14.15
CA PRO A 252 -8.22 4.67 13.94
C PRO A 252 -7.73 3.24 13.71
N MET A 253 -6.67 3.08 12.92
CA MET A 253 -6.02 1.78 12.71
C MET A 253 -5.45 1.27 14.05
N PRO A 254 -5.70 0.00 14.44
CA PRO A 254 -5.29 -0.48 15.76
C PRO A 254 -3.79 -0.42 16.03
N THR A 255 -2.98 -0.46 14.97
CA THR A 255 -1.52 -0.39 15.07
C THR A 255 -0.97 0.70 14.16
N ALA A 256 -0.58 1.85 14.73
CA ALA A 256 0.03 2.97 14.01
C ALA A 256 1.32 2.53 13.31
N ARG A 257 1.36 2.56 11.97
CA ARG A 257 2.51 2.12 11.17
C ARG A 257 2.52 2.70 9.77
N SER A 258 3.67 2.58 9.10
CA SER A 258 3.92 3.08 7.75
C SER A 258 4.68 2.06 6.92
N ALA A 259 4.92 2.34 5.64
CA ALA A 259 5.61 1.46 4.69
C ALA A 259 4.97 0.06 4.66
N VAL A 260 3.66 0.05 4.56
CA VAL A 260 2.78 -1.12 4.57
C VAL A 260 2.47 -1.59 3.16
N ALA A 261 2.08 -2.86 3.01
CA ALA A 261 1.33 -3.33 1.85
C ALA A 261 -0.17 -3.16 2.11
N TRP A 262 -0.94 -3.04 1.03
CA TRP A 262 -2.40 -2.91 1.12
C TRP A 262 -3.11 -3.49 -0.09
N GLY A 263 -4.41 -3.67 0.04
CA GLY A 263 -5.29 -4.06 -1.05
C GLY A 263 -6.75 -3.90 -0.63
N THR A 264 -7.65 -3.80 -1.60
CA THR A 264 -9.10 -3.67 -1.35
C THR A 264 -9.83 -4.89 -1.90
N HIS A 265 -10.64 -5.54 -1.08
CA HIS A 265 -11.44 -6.69 -1.48
C HIS A 265 -12.71 -6.80 -0.62
N GLY A 266 -13.84 -7.19 -1.24
CA GLY A 266 -15.10 -7.45 -0.52
C GLY A 266 -15.61 -6.27 0.31
N GLY A 267 -15.37 -5.01 -0.12
CA GLY A 267 -15.78 -3.80 0.60
C GLY A 267 -14.90 -3.47 1.83
N ARG A 268 -13.74 -4.12 1.97
CA ARG A 268 -12.77 -3.89 3.05
C ARG A 268 -11.41 -3.49 2.48
N ILE A 269 -10.67 -2.72 3.26
CA ILE A 269 -9.29 -2.29 2.95
C ILE A 269 -8.36 -3.02 3.93
N TYR A 270 -7.45 -3.81 3.37
CA TYR A 270 -6.49 -4.63 4.11
C TYR A 270 -5.15 -3.92 4.17
N VAL A 271 -4.53 -3.93 5.35
CA VAL A 271 -3.22 -3.31 5.61
C VAL A 271 -2.33 -4.34 6.28
N ALA A 272 -1.18 -4.63 5.68
CA ALA A 272 -0.28 -5.69 6.11
C ALA A 272 1.15 -5.18 6.30
N GLY A 273 1.86 -5.74 7.29
CA GLY A 273 3.25 -5.41 7.56
C GLY A 273 3.46 -3.98 8.03
N GLY A 274 4.58 -3.42 7.62
CA GLY A 274 4.97 -2.05 7.91
C GLY A 274 5.96 -1.93 9.07
N GLU A 275 6.31 -0.68 9.38
CA GLU A 275 7.28 -0.36 10.42
C GLU A 275 6.83 0.76 11.34
N SER A 276 7.46 0.83 12.50
CA SER A 276 7.36 1.97 13.42
C SER A 276 8.69 2.24 14.10
N ARG A 277 8.96 3.51 14.35
CA ARG A 277 10.14 3.93 15.10
C ARG A 277 9.80 5.02 16.09
N THR A 278 10.29 4.87 17.31
CA THR A 278 10.24 5.85 18.38
C THR A 278 11.67 6.11 18.88
N SER A 279 11.85 6.95 19.88
CA SER A 279 13.16 7.16 20.53
C SER A 279 13.74 5.90 21.19
N THR A 280 12.89 4.92 21.53
CA THR A 280 13.26 3.72 22.29
C THR A 280 13.03 2.41 21.56
N MET A 281 12.30 2.43 20.43
CA MET A 281 11.91 1.23 19.69
C MET A 281 12.07 1.44 18.19
N SER A 282 12.55 0.40 17.50
CA SER A 282 12.49 0.26 16.05
C SER A 282 11.95 -1.14 15.76
N ALA A 283 10.86 -1.24 15.02
CA ALA A 283 10.15 -2.50 14.81
C ALA A 283 9.52 -2.57 13.42
N THR A 284 9.50 -3.77 12.86
CA THR A 284 8.64 -4.18 11.75
C THR A 284 7.47 -5.02 12.28
N PHE A 285 6.40 -5.12 11.51
CA PHE A 285 5.18 -5.78 11.96
C PHE A 285 4.80 -6.98 11.09
N ARG A 286 4.22 -8.01 11.75
CA ARG A 286 3.53 -9.14 11.11
C ARG A 286 2.03 -8.91 10.97
N LYS A 287 1.53 -7.78 11.42
CA LYS A 287 0.12 -7.46 11.51
C LYS A 287 -0.54 -7.44 10.14
N VAL A 288 -1.74 -8.03 10.07
CA VAL A 288 -2.69 -7.86 8.97
C VAL A 288 -4.00 -7.42 9.58
N GLU A 289 -4.48 -6.25 9.19
CA GLU A 289 -5.68 -5.63 9.72
C GLU A 289 -6.56 -5.17 8.55
N ALA A 290 -7.87 -5.35 8.66
CA ALA A 290 -8.83 -4.95 7.65
C ALA A 290 -9.80 -3.91 8.19
N TYR A 291 -9.90 -2.78 7.50
CA TYR A 291 -10.88 -1.74 7.77
C TYR A 291 -12.16 -2.00 6.96
N GLU A 292 -13.30 -1.96 7.62
CA GLU A 292 -14.62 -2.06 7.01
C GLU A 292 -15.33 -0.70 7.10
N PRO A 293 -15.35 0.09 6.00
CA PRO A 293 -15.97 1.41 6.01
C PRO A 293 -17.45 1.42 6.35
N ALA A 294 -18.20 0.38 5.95
CA ALA A 294 -19.64 0.29 6.17
C ALA A 294 -20.02 0.29 7.65
N SER A 295 -19.23 -0.37 8.50
CA SER A 295 -19.42 -0.44 9.96
C SER A 295 -18.48 0.51 10.72
N ASN A 296 -17.51 1.13 10.03
CA ASN A 296 -16.43 1.91 10.62
C ASN A 296 -15.66 1.12 11.70
N THR A 297 -15.32 -0.12 11.40
CA THR A 297 -14.64 -1.04 12.35
C THR A 297 -13.40 -1.70 11.72
N TRP A 298 -12.52 -2.20 12.59
CA TRP A 298 -11.33 -2.94 12.24
C TRP A 298 -11.44 -4.41 12.62
N HIS A 299 -10.86 -5.28 11.79
CA HIS A 299 -10.74 -6.71 11.99
C HIS A 299 -9.26 -7.11 11.96
N THR A 300 -8.82 -7.90 12.94
CA THR A 300 -7.48 -8.50 12.95
C THR A 300 -7.52 -9.85 12.23
N LEU A 301 -6.57 -10.07 11.32
CA LEU A 301 -6.43 -11.29 10.57
C LEU A 301 -5.19 -12.10 11.03
N PRO A 302 -5.05 -13.38 10.60
CA PRO A 302 -3.84 -14.15 10.88
C PRO A 302 -2.59 -13.38 10.43
N PRO A 303 -1.55 -13.28 11.28
CA PRO A 303 -0.36 -12.51 10.97
C PRO A 303 0.48 -13.19 9.89
N MET A 304 1.30 -12.40 9.17
CA MET A 304 2.34 -12.88 8.25
C MET A 304 3.34 -13.81 8.95
N GLU A 305 4.05 -14.62 8.18
CA GLU A 305 5.12 -15.47 8.70
C GLU A 305 6.26 -14.62 9.30
N PHE A 306 6.70 -13.58 8.60
CA PHE A 306 7.76 -12.67 9.03
C PHE A 306 7.28 -11.22 9.09
N ALA A 307 7.78 -10.49 10.08
CA ALA A 307 7.62 -9.05 10.15
C ALA A 307 8.48 -8.38 9.07
N ARG A 308 7.91 -7.45 8.30
CA ARG A 308 8.62 -6.73 7.23
C ARG A 308 7.89 -5.45 6.84
N HIS A 309 8.66 -4.50 6.28
CA HIS A 309 8.16 -3.24 5.74
C HIS A 309 8.63 -3.05 4.29
N GLY A 310 8.15 -2.03 3.62
CA GLY A 310 8.53 -1.74 2.24
C GLY A 310 8.21 -2.89 1.28
N LEU A 311 7.20 -3.68 1.61
CA LEU A 311 6.77 -4.87 0.89
C LEU A 311 5.68 -4.53 -0.13
N ALA A 312 5.65 -5.28 -1.23
CA ALA A 312 4.57 -5.21 -2.21
C ALA A 312 3.35 -6.00 -1.75
N GLY A 313 2.14 -5.54 -2.10
CA GLY A 313 0.93 -6.31 -1.89
C GLY A 313 -0.23 -5.81 -2.70
N ASP A 314 -1.11 -6.72 -3.10
CA ASP A 314 -2.44 -6.48 -3.67
C ASP A 314 -3.25 -7.79 -3.74
N PHE A 315 -4.51 -7.68 -4.08
CA PHE A 315 -5.38 -8.82 -4.30
C PHE A 315 -5.30 -9.36 -5.73
N VAL A 316 -5.13 -10.69 -5.85
CA VAL A 316 -5.44 -11.40 -7.09
C VAL A 316 -6.56 -12.40 -6.78
N GLY A 317 -7.73 -12.17 -7.35
CA GLY A 317 -8.93 -12.87 -6.94
C GLY A 317 -9.30 -12.58 -5.49
N ASN A 318 -9.44 -13.63 -4.66
CA ASN A 318 -9.73 -13.52 -3.22
C ASN A 318 -8.48 -13.68 -2.33
N ARG A 319 -7.28 -13.61 -2.90
CA ARG A 319 -6.03 -13.82 -2.18
C ARG A 319 -5.24 -12.52 -2.08
N LEU A 320 -4.95 -12.09 -0.85
CA LEU A 320 -4.02 -10.98 -0.58
C LEU A 320 -2.59 -11.50 -0.70
N HIS A 321 -1.90 -11.13 -1.75
CA HIS A 321 -0.49 -11.43 -1.97
C HIS A 321 0.40 -10.43 -1.27
N LEU A 322 1.47 -10.90 -0.62
CA LEU A 322 2.49 -10.08 0.04
C LEU A 322 3.87 -10.55 -0.39
N VAL A 323 4.69 -9.65 -0.91
CA VAL A 323 5.93 -9.99 -1.62
C VAL A 323 7.09 -9.15 -1.13
N SER A 324 8.25 -9.80 -0.86
CA SER A 324 9.52 -9.14 -0.56
C SER A 324 9.46 -8.20 0.66
N GLY A 325 10.25 -7.14 0.67
CA GLY A 325 10.38 -6.18 1.76
C GLY A 325 11.55 -6.48 2.70
N ASP A 326 11.83 -5.57 3.62
CA ASP A 326 12.92 -5.64 4.59
C ASP A 326 12.39 -6.06 5.97
N ILE A 327 13.11 -6.96 6.67
CA ILE A 327 12.78 -7.40 8.02
C ILE A 327 13.28 -6.44 9.11
N GLN A 328 14.16 -5.49 8.78
CA GLN A 328 14.63 -4.44 9.68
C GLN A 328 13.83 -3.15 9.48
N SER A 329 13.57 -2.40 10.52
CA SER A 329 12.95 -1.06 10.43
C SER A 329 14.02 0.02 10.27
N GLY A 330 13.80 0.95 9.33
CA GLY A 330 14.58 2.18 9.18
C GLY A 330 16.06 1.94 8.89
N GLY A 331 16.36 0.99 8.02
CA GLY A 331 17.72 0.69 7.59
C GLY A 331 18.46 1.94 7.09
N GLY A 332 19.75 2.07 7.45
CA GLY A 332 20.66 3.02 6.79
C GLY A 332 21.07 2.48 5.42
N PRO A 333 21.80 3.24 4.60
CA PRO A 333 22.15 2.83 3.23
C PRO A 333 22.97 1.54 3.13
N SER A 334 23.43 0.97 4.25
CA SER A 334 24.24 -0.25 4.31
C SER A 334 23.65 -1.40 5.12
N ALA A 335 22.44 -1.24 5.70
CA ALA A 335 21.83 -2.23 6.58
C ALA A 335 20.42 -2.58 6.09
N HIS A 336 20.36 -3.50 5.13
CA HIS A 336 19.13 -4.03 4.58
C HIS A 336 19.17 -5.57 4.66
N ILE A 337 18.06 -6.18 5.07
CA ILE A 337 17.86 -7.62 5.07
C ILE A 337 16.54 -7.89 4.33
N GLU A 338 16.62 -7.80 3.02
CA GLU A 338 15.49 -8.06 2.15
C GLU A 338 15.19 -9.55 2.09
N THR A 339 13.93 -9.87 1.85
CA THR A 339 13.45 -11.25 1.77
C THR A 339 12.85 -11.57 0.42
N GLU A 340 13.02 -12.79 -0.05
CA GLU A 340 12.36 -13.35 -1.24
C GLU A 340 10.94 -13.86 -0.96
N VAL A 341 10.46 -13.74 0.28
CA VAL A 341 9.18 -14.33 0.68
C VAL A 341 8.04 -13.78 -0.14
N HIS A 342 7.31 -14.70 -0.77
CA HIS A 342 6.00 -14.47 -1.37
C HIS A 342 4.98 -15.38 -0.69
N GLU A 343 4.03 -14.77 -0.05
CA GLU A 343 2.94 -15.47 0.63
C GLU A 343 1.59 -14.85 0.27
N ALA A 344 0.54 -15.62 0.32
CA ALA A 344 -0.81 -15.13 0.08
C ALA A 344 -1.78 -15.59 1.16
N LEU A 345 -2.61 -14.67 1.65
CA LEU A 345 -3.71 -14.92 2.57
C LEU A 345 -5.00 -15.07 1.79
N GLU A 346 -5.63 -16.24 1.87
CA GLU A 346 -6.94 -16.46 1.30
C GLU A 346 -8.02 -15.81 2.19
N ILE A 347 -8.80 -14.93 1.60
CA ILE A 347 -9.94 -14.28 2.26
C ILE A 347 -11.19 -15.07 1.87
N GLY A 348 -11.87 -15.63 2.86
CA GLY A 348 -13.15 -16.32 2.65
C GLY A 348 -14.18 -15.40 1.98
N LYS A 349 -15.12 -16.04 1.27
CA LYS A 349 -16.25 -15.36 0.62
C LYS A 349 -17.17 -14.73 1.66
#